data_a90fbdd1ebd502b644f5b3570dbbbd74
#
_entry.id   a90fbdd1ebd502b644f5b3570dbbbd74
#
_cell.length_a   1.000
_cell.length_b   1.000
_cell.length_c   1.000
_cell.angle_alpha   90.00
_cell.angle_beta   90.00
_cell.angle_gamma   90.00
#
_symmetry.space_group_name_H-M   'P 1'
#
loop_
_entity.id
_entity.type
_entity.pdbx_description
1 polymer ?
#
loop_
_entity_poly.entity_id
_entity_poly.type
_entity_poly.pdbx_seq_one_letter_code
_entity_poly.pdbx_strand_id
1 'polypeptide(L)'
;MHLGPNSIPTANPPPPDSTNPLRQMVIVSDAWYPQRNGVVRVLASLIDELEREGVSVTVIHPALFSTIPCPTYPEIRLALGAGRAVARHLDAAAPQAVHIATEGPLGSAARRWCLRHKRPFTTAYHSKFPEYIHTRTGLPLSWLYAALRRFHAPAQAVLAPSENVYQELTARGFARIRHWAHGVNTQVFYPDQKGAFDQALNRTSADDPVFLYVGRVTVEKNLTAFLDLDLPGYKVVVGDGPQRASLIKRYPNVLFHIANGDDELRQCYNGADVFVFPSRTDTFGLVMLEALACGVPVAAFPVTGPIDVLLDARDSVGILNEDLAAAAKAALTLNPATCRAHAERFSWQEVAHQFQSALARF
;
A
#
# COMPACT_ATOMS: atom_id res chain seq x y z
N MET A 1 -34.91 -34.04 -14.32
CA MET A 1 -35.13 -32.59 -14.16
C MET A 1 -33.82 -31.95 -13.71
N HIS A 2 -33.09 -31.35 -14.64
CA HIS A 2 -31.84 -30.61 -14.38
C HIS A 2 -32.21 -29.16 -14.05
N LEU A 3 -31.91 -28.72 -12.83
CA LEU A 3 -31.91 -27.31 -12.47
C LEU A 3 -30.56 -26.72 -12.86
N GLY A 4 -30.56 -25.82 -13.84
CA GLY A 4 -29.37 -25.09 -14.28
C GLY A 4 -28.89 -24.07 -13.26
N PRO A 5 -27.62 -23.62 -13.32
CA PRO A 5 -27.05 -22.67 -12.36
C PRO A 5 -27.66 -21.28 -12.57
N ASN A 6 -28.22 -20.71 -11.49
CA ASN A 6 -28.66 -19.34 -11.41
C ASN A 6 -27.48 -18.38 -11.66
N SER A 7 -27.44 -17.79 -12.83
CA SER A 7 -26.60 -16.64 -13.14
C SER A 7 -27.10 -15.44 -12.37
N ILE A 8 -26.30 -14.97 -11.39
CA ILE A 8 -26.49 -13.69 -10.72
C ILE A 8 -26.24 -12.59 -11.78
N PRO A 9 -27.17 -11.66 -12.00
CA PRO A 9 -26.94 -10.59 -12.95
C PRO A 9 -25.94 -9.59 -12.36
N THR A 10 -24.71 -9.59 -12.85
CA THR A 10 -23.74 -8.52 -12.65
C THR A 10 -24.11 -7.33 -13.54
N ALA A 11 -25.17 -6.63 -13.19
CA ALA A 11 -25.43 -5.33 -13.78
C ALA A 11 -24.46 -4.31 -13.20
N ASN A 12 -23.35 -4.09 -13.89
CA ASN A 12 -22.52 -2.88 -13.66
C ASN A 12 -23.43 -1.67 -13.89
N PRO A 13 -23.47 -0.68 -12.97
CA PRO A 13 -24.13 0.58 -13.26
C PRO A 13 -23.46 1.20 -14.50
N PRO A 14 -24.21 1.95 -15.33
CA PRO A 14 -23.66 2.57 -16.52
C PRO A 14 -22.47 3.45 -16.15
N PRO A 15 -21.44 3.53 -17.00
CA PRO A 15 -20.30 4.41 -16.78
C PRO A 15 -20.83 5.86 -16.65
N PRO A 16 -20.24 6.68 -15.76
CA PRO A 16 -20.58 8.09 -15.67
C PRO A 16 -20.35 8.74 -17.04
N ASP A 17 -21.14 9.77 -17.32
CA ASP A 17 -21.16 10.48 -18.60
C ASP A 17 -19.74 10.87 -19.03
N SER A 18 -19.17 10.11 -19.99
CA SER A 18 -17.75 10.17 -20.37
C SER A 18 -17.44 11.23 -21.43
N THR A 19 -18.39 12.13 -21.72
CA THR A 19 -18.26 13.10 -22.79
C THR A 19 -17.36 14.29 -22.47
N ASN A 20 -17.04 14.53 -21.18
CA ASN A 20 -16.14 15.60 -20.79
C ASN A 20 -14.87 15.04 -20.14
N PRO A 21 -13.66 15.33 -20.67
CA PRO A 21 -12.43 14.83 -20.06
C PRO A 21 -12.29 15.32 -18.62
N LEU A 22 -11.81 14.46 -17.71
CA LEU A 22 -11.47 14.86 -16.36
C LEU A 22 -10.30 15.86 -16.43
N ARG A 23 -10.50 17.08 -15.94
CA ARG A 23 -9.46 18.13 -15.93
C ARG A 23 -9.04 18.50 -14.53
N GLN A 24 -9.92 18.33 -13.55
CA GLN A 24 -9.68 18.76 -12.18
C GLN A 24 -10.36 17.86 -11.17
N MET A 25 -9.61 17.41 -10.18
CA MET A 25 -10.15 16.61 -9.08
C MET A 25 -9.51 16.97 -7.74
N VAL A 26 -10.16 16.53 -6.66
CA VAL A 26 -9.64 16.64 -5.31
C VAL A 26 -9.43 15.24 -4.71
N ILE A 27 -8.26 15.01 -4.16
CA ILE A 27 -7.95 13.87 -3.31
C ILE A 27 -7.88 14.36 -1.86
N VAL A 28 -8.61 13.69 -0.95
CA VAL A 28 -8.59 14.02 0.48
C VAL A 28 -7.95 12.87 1.24
N SER A 29 -6.86 13.15 1.95
CA SER A 29 -6.11 12.13 2.69
C SER A 29 -5.64 12.64 4.05
N ASP A 30 -5.82 11.83 5.10
CA ASP A 30 -5.21 12.06 6.42
C ASP A 30 -3.75 11.55 6.47
N ALA A 31 -3.32 10.80 5.44
CA ALA A 31 -1.95 10.34 5.24
C ALA A 31 -1.31 11.10 4.06
N TRP A 32 -0.31 11.94 4.36
CA TRP A 32 0.42 12.72 3.35
C TRP A 32 1.81 13.08 3.86
N TYR A 33 2.66 13.62 3.00
CA TYR A 33 3.98 14.10 3.40
C TYR A 33 3.93 15.00 4.65
N PRO A 34 4.90 14.93 5.58
CA PRO A 34 6.17 14.19 5.50
C PRO A 34 6.10 12.71 5.90
N GLN A 35 4.92 12.13 6.09
CA GLN A 35 4.77 10.70 6.40
C GLN A 35 5.32 9.85 5.23
N ARG A 36 6.08 8.80 5.56
CA ARG A 36 6.58 7.82 4.60
C ARG A 36 5.87 6.48 4.83
N ASN A 37 4.80 6.22 4.11
CA ASN A 37 4.03 4.97 4.19
C ASN A 37 3.42 4.61 2.82
N GLY A 38 2.88 3.40 2.71
CA GLY A 38 2.32 2.88 1.46
C GLY A 38 1.20 3.74 0.87
N VAL A 39 0.34 4.35 1.71
CA VAL A 39 -0.77 5.20 1.24
C VAL A 39 -0.24 6.45 0.56
N VAL A 40 0.73 7.14 1.19
CA VAL A 40 1.36 8.34 0.60
C VAL A 40 2.02 8.00 -0.73
N ARG A 41 2.72 6.86 -0.79
CA ARG A 41 3.41 6.43 -2.01
C ARG A 41 2.44 6.11 -3.15
N VAL A 42 1.35 5.38 -2.86
CA VAL A 42 0.28 5.11 -3.84
C VAL A 42 -0.33 6.39 -4.36
N LEU A 43 -0.71 7.30 -3.47
CA LEU A 43 -1.36 8.55 -3.88
C LEU A 43 -0.42 9.45 -4.66
N ALA A 44 0.86 9.57 -4.27
CA ALA A 44 1.84 10.37 -4.99
C ALA A 44 2.07 9.83 -6.41
N SER A 45 2.31 8.52 -6.56
CA SER A 45 2.50 7.91 -7.88
C SER A 45 1.24 8.00 -8.76
N LEU A 46 0.05 7.86 -8.18
CA LEU A 46 -1.20 8.07 -8.89
C LEU A 46 -1.33 9.51 -9.39
N ILE A 47 -1.01 10.50 -8.54
CA ILE A 47 -1.09 11.92 -8.87
C ILE A 47 -0.13 12.25 -10.00
N ASP A 48 1.12 11.79 -9.90
CA ASP A 48 2.12 11.99 -10.94
C ASP A 48 1.63 11.48 -12.32
N GLU A 49 0.93 10.35 -12.34
CA GLU A 49 0.39 9.79 -13.59
C GLU A 49 -0.83 10.57 -14.09
N LEU A 50 -1.75 10.95 -13.20
CA LEU A 50 -2.91 11.77 -13.55
C LEU A 50 -2.48 13.14 -14.10
N GLU A 51 -1.45 13.76 -13.52
CA GLU A 51 -0.92 15.04 -13.98
C GLU A 51 -0.23 14.92 -15.34
N ARG A 52 0.47 13.81 -15.63
CA ARG A 52 0.99 13.53 -16.98
C ARG A 52 -0.12 13.41 -18.02
N GLU A 53 -1.29 12.92 -17.63
CA GLU A 53 -2.47 12.85 -18.49
C GLU A 53 -3.26 14.16 -18.55
N GLY A 54 -2.78 15.24 -17.92
CA GLY A 54 -3.37 16.58 -17.94
C GLY A 54 -4.50 16.81 -16.93
N VAL A 55 -4.61 15.95 -15.91
CA VAL A 55 -5.57 16.12 -14.81
C VAL A 55 -4.92 16.94 -13.68
N SER A 56 -5.48 18.10 -13.36
CA SER A 56 -5.04 18.88 -12.19
C SER A 56 -5.57 18.24 -10.90
N VAL A 57 -4.67 17.85 -9.99
CA VAL A 57 -5.03 17.21 -8.73
C VAL A 57 -4.73 18.12 -7.55
N THR A 58 -5.75 18.48 -6.77
CA THR A 58 -5.58 19.20 -5.51
C THR A 58 -5.66 18.20 -4.35
N VAL A 59 -4.63 18.17 -3.50
CA VAL A 59 -4.61 17.30 -2.31
C VAL A 59 -4.97 18.09 -1.05
N ILE A 60 -6.02 17.66 -0.35
CA ILE A 60 -6.37 18.18 0.98
C ILE A 60 -5.77 17.23 2.02
N HIS A 61 -4.79 17.72 2.80
CA HIS A 61 -3.96 16.91 3.67
C HIS A 61 -3.66 17.60 5.02
N PRO A 62 -3.16 16.86 6.05
CA PRO A 62 -3.03 17.39 7.41
C PRO A 62 -2.18 18.66 7.56
N ALA A 63 -1.16 18.88 6.73
CA ALA A 63 -0.30 20.07 6.85
C ALA A 63 -1.01 21.38 6.51
N LEU A 64 -2.21 21.33 5.93
CA LEU A 64 -3.05 22.53 5.71
C LEU A 64 -3.84 22.97 6.97
N PHE A 65 -3.71 22.23 8.08
CA PHE A 65 -4.53 22.40 9.28
C PHE A 65 -3.70 22.37 10.55
N SER A 66 -4.26 22.89 11.64
CA SER A 66 -3.75 22.58 12.99
C SER A 66 -3.97 21.11 13.29
N THR A 67 -2.96 20.41 13.78
CA THR A 67 -2.99 18.96 13.99
C THR A 67 -2.51 18.56 15.37
N ILE A 68 -2.99 17.40 15.84
CA ILE A 68 -2.46 16.68 16.99
C ILE A 68 -1.93 15.30 16.57
N PRO A 69 -0.98 14.72 17.31
CA PRO A 69 -0.56 13.36 17.05
C PRO A 69 -1.70 12.36 17.33
N CYS A 70 -1.83 11.33 16.51
CA CYS A 70 -2.74 10.22 16.79
C CYS A 70 -2.27 9.45 18.04
N PRO A 71 -3.12 9.19 19.02
CA PRO A 71 -2.72 8.53 20.28
C PRO A 71 -2.02 7.19 20.10
N THR A 72 -2.39 6.42 19.08
CA THR A 72 -1.84 5.08 18.81
C THR A 72 -0.71 5.10 17.77
N TYR A 73 -0.59 6.18 16.98
CA TYR A 73 0.38 6.38 15.90
C TYR A 73 0.82 7.85 15.87
N PRO A 74 1.73 8.27 16.76
CA PRO A 74 2.10 9.69 16.91
C PRO A 74 2.64 10.35 15.63
N GLU A 75 3.17 9.55 14.72
CA GLU A 75 3.63 9.98 13.40
C GLU A 75 2.46 10.36 12.47
N ILE A 76 1.25 9.85 12.73
CA ILE A 76 0.04 10.25 12.01
C ILE A 76 -0.52 11.51 12.68
N ARG A 77 -0.69 12.55 11.89
CA ARG A 77 -1.20 13.85 12.36
C ARG A 77 -2.70 13.94 12.05
N LEU A 78 -3.51 14.11 13.08
CA LEU A 78 -4.97 14.27 12.96
C LEU A 78 -5.34 15.74 12.91
N ALA A 79 -6.04 16.16 11.87
CA ALA A 79 -6.48 17.55 11.70
C ALA A 79 -7.59 17.90 12.70
N LEU A 80 -7.44 19.06 13.37
CA LEU A 80 -8.42 19.60 14.30
C LEU A 80 -9.38 20.54 13.56
N GLY A 81 -10.68 20.51 13.93
CA GLY A 81 -11.67 21.46 13.42
C GLY A 81 -11.84 21.44 11.89
N ALA A 82 -11.48 20.34 11.23
CA ALA A 82 -11.35 20.20 9.78
C ALA A 82 -12.64 20.57 8.99
N GLY A 83 -13.82 20.45 9.58
CA GLY A 83 -15.10 20.49 8.85
C GLY A 83 -15.32 21.72 7.97
N ARG A 84 -15.18 22.93 8.52
CA ARG A 84 -15.38 24.19 7.76
C ARG A 84 -14.21 24.48 6.81
N ALA A 85 -13.01 24.12 7.21
CA ALA A 85 -11.82 24.40 6.40
C ALA A 85 -11.75 23.46 5.19
N VAL A 86 -12.04 22.16 5.35
CA VAL A 86 -12.17 21.20 4.22
C VAL A 86 -13.26 21.66 3.24
N ALA A 87 -14.42 22.13 3.75
CA ALA A 87 -15.47 22.67 2.88
C ALA A 87 -14.97 23.83 2.04
N ARG A 88 -14.28 24.83 2.64
CA ARG A 88 -13.70 25.97 1.90
C ARG A 88 -12.70 25.55 0.83
N HIS A 89 -11.84 24.55 1.12
CA HIS A 89 -10.90 24.02 0.13
C HIS A 89 -11.62 23.32 -1.03
N LEU A 90 -12.66 22.53 -0.75
CA LEU A 90 -13.46 21.86 -1.78
C LEU A 90 -14.24 22.86 -2.64
N ASP A 91 -14.85 23.90 -2.00
CA ASP A 91 -15.58 24.96 -2.71
C ASP A 91 -14.64 25.77 -3.61
N ALA A 92 -13.44 26.12 -3.11
CA ALA A 92 -12.44 26.86 -3.88
C ALA A 92 -11.84 26.06 -5.04
N ALA A 93 -11.65 24.75 -4.85
CA ALA A 93 -11.12 23.87 -5.90
C ALA A 93 -12.15 23.57 -7.00
N ALA A 94 -13.44 23.70 -6.73
CA ALA A 94 -14.55 23.41 -7.67
C ALA A 94 -14.33 22.12 -8.50
N PRO A 95 -14.06 20.95 -7.85
CA PRO A 95 -13.62 19.76 -8.55
C PRO A 95 -14.74 19.12 -9.38
N GLN A 96 -14.35 18.40 -10.44
CA GLN A 96 -15.23 17.53 -11.21
C GLN A 96 -15.38 16.13 -10.57
N ALA A 97 -14.47 15.75 -9.66
CA ALA A 97 -14.51 14.51 -8.90
C ALA A 97 -13.84 14.68 -7.54
N VAL A 98 -14.34 13.95 -6.53
CA VAL A 98 -13.75 13.88 -5.19
C VAL A 98 -13.43 12.43 -4.85
N HIS A 99 -12.16 12.18 -4.51
CA HIS A 99 -11.71 10.91 -3.97
C HIS A 99 -11.30 11.06 -2.51
N ILE A 100 -11.87 10.25 -1.62
CA ILE A 100 -11.57 10.24 -0.19
C ILE A 100 -10.72 9.00 0.09
N ALA A 101 -9.41 9.22 0.21
CA ALA A 101 -8.45 8.13 0.32
C ALA A 101 -8.36 7.53 1.74
N THR A 102 -8.79 8.24 2.77
CA THR A 102 -8.69 7.78 4.17
C THR A 102 -9.94 8.13 4.99
N GLU A 103 -10.18 7.38 6.06
CA GLU A 103 -11.38 7.48 6.90
C GLU A 103 -11.23 8.44 8.09
N GLY A 104 -10.10 9.13 8.19
CA GLY A 104 -9.78 10.03 9.29
C GLY A 104 -10.63 11.32 9.33
N PRO A 105 -10.21 12.32 10.14
CA PRO A 105 -10.94 13.57 10.31
C PRO A 105 -11.18 14.33 8.99
N LEU A 106 -10.17 14.38 8.10
CA LEU A 106 -10.28 15.04 6.79
C LEU A 106 -11.24 14.29 5.88
N GLY A 107 -11.08 12.97 5.75
CA GLY A 107 -11.99 12.13 4.97
C GLY A 107 -13.42 12.22 5.47
N SER A 108 -13.64 12.21 6.78
CA SER A 108 -14.96 12.39 7.39
C SER A 108 -15.56 13.77 7.11
N ALA A 109 -14.74 14.82 7.05
CA ALA A 109 -15.19 16.18 6.70
C ALA A 109 -15.58 16.28 5.23
N ALA A 110 -14.75 15.75 4.32
CA ALA A 110 -15.03 15.70 2.89
C ALA A 110 -16.31 14.88 2.59
N ARG A 111 -16.46 13.72 3.21
CA ARG A 111 -17.68 12.91 3.11
C ARG A 111 -18.94 13.69 3.50
N ARG A 112 -18.90 14.45 4.61
CA ARG A 112 -20.02 15.29 5.03
C ARG A 112 -20.33 16.39 4.02
N TRP A 113 -19.29 17.00 3.45
CA TRP A 113 -19.45 18.01 2.39
C TRP A 113 -20.11 17.39 1.15
N CYS A 114 -19.61 16.29 0.63
CA CYS A 114 -20.18 15.59 -0.53
C CYS A 114 -21.65 15.24 -0.32
N LEU A 115 -22.00 14.67 0.84
CA LEU A 115 -23.39 14.30 1.16
C LEU A 115 -24.32 15.54 1.25
N ARG A 116 -23.84 16.63 1.84
CA ARG A 116 -24.62 17.88 1.98
C ARG A 116 -24.89 18.53 0.61
N HIS A 117 -23.89 18.49 -0.28
CA HIS A 117 -24.00 19.10 -1.60
C HIS A 117 -24.51 18.10 -2.67
N LYS A 118 -24.90 16.88 -2.25
CA LYS A 118 -25.37 15.81 -3.15
C LYS A 118 -24.34 15.49 -4.26
N ARG A 119 -23.04 15.62 -3.95
CA ARG A 119 -21.97 15.29 -4.88
C ARG A 119 -21.54 13.85 -4.67
N PRO A 120 -21.50 13.02 -5.75
CA PRO A 120 -20.96 11.68 -5.66
C PRO A 120 -19.45 11.73 -5.36
N PHE A 121 -18.94 10.68 -4.73
CA PHE A 121 -17.52 10.55 -4.41
C PHE A 121 -17.10 9.08 -4.40
N THR A 122 -15.80 8.86 -4.51
CA THR A 122 -15.18 7.54 -4.35
C THR A 122 -14.35 7.48 -3.08
N THR A 123 -14.12 6.27 -2.60
CA THR A 123 -13.25 5.99 -1.44
C THR A 123 -12.29 4.84 -1.77
N ALA A 124 -11.24 4.68 -0.97
CA ALA A 124 -10.34 3.54 -1.07
C ALA A 124 -10.14 2.86 0.28
N TYR A 125 -9.87 1.56 0.25
CA TYR A 125 -9.48 0.76 1.41
C TYR A 125 -7.98 0.45 1.34
N HIS A 126 -7.18 1.29 1.97
CA HIS A 126 -5.71 1.18 1.90
C HIS A 126 -5.09 0.32 3.00
N SER A 127 -5.75 0.20 4.15
CA SER A 127 -5.12 -0.39 5.33
C SER A 127 -6.13 -1.17 6.17
N LYS A 128 -5.70 -2.26 6.76
CA LYS A 128 -6.48 -3.06 7.71
C LYS A 128 -6.55 -2.35 9.09
N PHE A 129 -7.01 -1.10 9.11
CA PHE A 129 -7.17 -0.33 10.35
C PHE A 129 -7.99 -1.04 11.44
N PRO A 130 -9.08 -1.75 11.12
CA PRO A 130 -9.80 -2.52 12.14
C PRO A 130 -8.91 -3.51 12.89
N GLU A 131 -8.06 -4.24 12.20
CA GLU A 131 -7.11 -5.18 12.80
C GLU A 131 -6.06 -4.48 13.66
N TYR A 132 -5.54 -3.35 13.19
CA TYR A 132 -4.56 -2.57 13.94
C TYR A 132 -5.15 -1.99 15.23
N ILE A 133 -6.37 -1.45 15.17
CA ILE A 133 -7.08 -0.94 16.35
C ILE A 133 -7.43 -2.09 17.29
N HIS A 134 -7.98 -3.19 16.78
CA HIS A 134 -8.29 -4.37 17.57
C HIS A 134 -7.09 -4.89 18.36
N THR A 135 -5.96 -5.09 17.69
CA THR A 135 -4.72 -5.60 18.32
C THR A 135 -4.24 -4.69 19.46
N ARG A 136 -4.47 -3.38 19.38
CA ARG A 136 -4.00 -2.42 20.38
C ARG A 136 -5.00 -2.12 21.47
N THR A 137 -6.28 -2.19 21.18
CA THR A 137 -7.34 -1.74 22.11
C THR A 137 -8.25 -2.86 22.61
N GLY A 138 -8.23 -4.03 21.95
CA GLY A 138 -9.15 -5.13 22.23
C GLY A 138 -10.60 -4.89 21.75
N LEU A 139 -10.90 -3.78 21.07
CA LEU A 139 -12.24 -3.50 20.56
C LEU A 139 -12.68 -4.57 19.55
N PRO A 140 -13.96 -5.03 19.60
CA PRO A 140 -14.45 -6.05 18.69
C PRO A 140 -14.30 -5.67 17.21
N LEU A 141 -13.70 -6.53 16.39
CA LEU A 141 -13.56 -6.31 14.95
C LEU A 141 -14.89 -6.03 14.25
N SER A 142 -15.97 -6.68 14.68
CA SER A 142 -17.31 -6.47 14.14
C SER A 142 -17.80 -5.03 14.25
N TRP A 143 -17.50 -4.34 15.36
CA TRP A 143 -17.85 -2.93 15.57
C TRP A 143 -17.01 -2.01 14.70
N LEU A 144 -15.72 -2.30 14.61
CA LEU A 144 -14.78 -1.52 13.80
C LEU A 144 -15.15 -1.60 12.31
N TYR A 145 -15.44 -2.80 11.82
CA TYR A 145 -15.90 -3.00 10.45
C TYR A 145 -17.31 -2.42 10.20
N ALA A 146 -18.20 -2.43 11.17
CA ALA A 146 -19.51 -1.77 11.03
C ALA A 146 -19.35 -0.25 10.88
N ALA A 147 -18.47 0.37 11.66
CA ALA A 147 -18.17 1.79 11.54
C ALA A 147 -17.56 2.12 10.16
N LEU A 148 -16.60 1.31 9.71
CA LEU A 148 -15.93 1.47 8.42
C LEU A 148 -16.93 1.29 7.26
N ARG A 149 -17.74 0.24 7.29
CA ARG A 149 -18.81 0.03 6.31
C ARG A 149 -19.78 1.22 6.24
N ARG A 150 -20.18 1.78 7.40
CA ARG A 150 -21.02 2.99 7.45
C ARG A 150 -20.32 4.20 6.79
N PHE A 151 -19.02 4.33 6.95
CA PHE A 151 -18.25 5.39 6.29
C PHE A 151 -18.29 5.25 4.78
N HIS A 152 -18.02 4.07 4.24
CA HIS A 152 -17.95 3.81 2.79
C HIS A 152 -19.32 3.67 2.12
N ALA A 153 -20.39 3.36 2.87
CA ALA A 153 -21.71 3.05 2.33
C ALA A 153 -22.27 4.07 1.31
N PRO A 154 -22.11 5.40 1.44
CA PRO A 154 -22.62 6.34 0.45
C PRO A 154 -21.67 6.58 -0.75
N ALA A 155 -20.47 6.02 -0.76
CA ALA A 155 -19.54 6.17 -1.87
C ALA A 155 -20.08 5.46 -3.14
N GLN A 156 -19.81 6.01 -4.32
CA GLN A 156 -20.18 5.40 -5.60
C GLN A 156 -19.28 4.21 -5.95
N ALA A 157 -18.03 4.24 -5.49
CA ALA A 157 -17.14 3.10 -5.53
C ALA A 157 -16.23 3.10 -4.30
N VAL A 158 -15.92 1.89 -3.81
CA VAL A 158 -14.92 1.61 -2.79
C VAL A 158 -13.77 0.87 -3.48
N LEU A 159 -12.61 1.49 -3.58
CA LEU A 159 -11.48 0.93 -4.29
C LEU A 159 -10.72 -0.05 -3.39
N ALA A 160 -10.52 -1.27 -3.86
CA ALA A 160 -9.81 -2.34 -3.16
C ALA A 160 -8.54 -2.72 -3.93
N PRO A 161 -7.37 -2.83 -3.24
CA PRO A 161 -6.08 -2.99 -3.91
C PRO A 161 -5.83 -4.38 -4.49
N SER A 162 -6.65 -5.37 -4.15
CA SER A 162 -6.44 -6.76 -4.56
C SER A 162 -7.73 -7.57 -4.53
N GLU A 163 -7.70 -8.75 -5.18
CA GLU A 163 -8.83 -9.69 -5.18
C GLU A 163 -9.15 -10.20 -3.77
N ASN A 164 -8.16 -10.54 -2.98
CA ASN A 164 -8.38 -11.02 -1.61
C ASN A 164 -9.02 -9.94 -0.73
N VAL A 165 -8.61 -8.68 -0.85
CA VAL A 165 -9.26 -7.56 -0.14
C VAL A 165 -10.67 -7.33 -0.66
N TYR A 166 -10.90 -7.43 -1.97
CA TYR A 166 -12.24 -7.36 -2.56
C TYR A 166 -13.17 -8.41 -1.96
N GLN A 167 -12.74 -9.67 -1.91
CA GLN A 167 -13.51 -10.78 -1.33
C GLN A 167 -13.76 -10.60 0.18
N GLU A 168 -12.75 -10.17 0.92
CA GLU A 168 -12.88 -9.89 2.36
C GLU A 168 -13.92 -8.79 2.62
N LEU A 169 -13.85 -7.66 1.92
CA LEU A 169 -14.81 -6.57 2.06
C LEU A 169 -16.22 -7.00 1.65
N THR A 170 -16.34 -7.80 0.57
CA THR A 170 -17.62 -8.36 0.13
C THR A 170 -18.24 -9.25 1.20
N ALA A 171 -17.47 -10.17 1.78
CA ALA A 171 -17.91 -11.04 2.87
C ALA A 171 -18.33 -10.25 4.12
N ARG A 172 -17.76 -9.06 4.33
CA ARG A 172 -18.11 -8.14 5.43
C ARG A 172 -19.28 -7.20 5.09
N GLY A 173 -19.90 -7.35 3.90
CA GLY A 173 -21.09 -6.62 3.48
C GLY A 173 -20.82 -5.19 3.00
N PHE A 174 -19.63 -4.90 2.50
CA PHE A 174 -19.38 -3.66 1.74
C PHE A 174 -20.03 -3.75 0.37
N ALA A 175 -20.49 -2.62 -0.15
CA ALA A 175 -21.11 -2.53 -1.45
C ALA A 175 -20.27 -1.68 -2.41
N ARG A 176 -20.49 -1.85 -3.72
CA ARG A 176 -19.85 -1.06 -4.79
C ARG A 176 -18.33 -1.10 -4.75
N ILE A 177 -17.76 -2.24 -4.36
CA ILE A 177 -16.31 -2.45 -4.37
C ILE A 177 -15.85 -2.57 -5.82
N ARG A 178 -14.69 -1.97 -6.13
CA ARG A 178 -14.02 -2.07 -7.42
C ARG A 178 -12.55 -2.39 -7.22
N HIS A 179 -12.01 -3.20 -8.10
CA HIS A 179 -10.58 -3.45 -8.13
C HIS A 179 -9.83 -2.18 -8.53
N TRP A 180 -8.77 -1.92 -7.81
CA TRP A 180 -7.83 -0.86 -8.10
C TRP A 180 -6.45 -1.32 -7.64
N ALA A 181 -5.75 -2.03 -8.51
CA ALA A 181 -4.41 -2.53 -8.24
C ALA A 181 -3.41 -1.40 -7.95
N HIS A 182 -2.25 -1.76 -7.50
CA HIS A 182 -1.14 -0.83 -7.33
C HIS A 182 -0.05 -1.13 -8.32
N GLY A 183 0.75 -0.13 -8.66
CA GLY A 183 1.85 -0.23 -9.61
C GLY A 183 3.21 -0.08 -8.96
N VAL A 184 4.24 -0.26 -9.77
CA VAL A 184 5.62 0.07 -9.44
C VAL A 184 6.22 0.94 -10.52
N ASN A 185 7.03 1.93 -10.12
CA ASN A 185 7.78 2.75 -11.08
C ASN A 185 9.05 2.02 -11.49
N THR A 186 8.98 1.34 -12.62
CA THR A 186 10.10 0.55 -13.16
C THR A 186 11.24 1.39 -13.77
N GLN A 187 11.06 2.71 -13.88
CA GLN A 187 12.11 3.64 -14.25
C GLN A 187 12.91 4.11 -13.02
N VAL A 188 12.31 4.02 -11.83
CA VAL A 188 12.96 4.32 -10.55
C VAL A 188 13.56 3.06 -9.96
N PHE A 189 12.80 1.96 -9.92
CA PHE A 189 13.25 0.66 -9.42
C PHE A 189 13.60 -0.23 -10.60
N TYR A 190 14.87 -0.51 -10.77
CA TYR A 190 15.42 -1.34 -11.85
C TYR A 190 16.70 -2.04 -11.36
N PRO A 191 17.09 -3.15 -11.99
CA PRO A 191 18.35 -3.83 -11.69
C PRO A 191 19.55 -2.91 -11.92
N ASP A 192 20.43 -2.81 -10.93
CA ASP A 192 21.61 -1.97 -10.92
C ASP A 192 22.77 -2.71 -10.24
N GLN A 193 23.88 -2.04 -10.00
CA GLN A 193 25.05 -2.63 -9.36
C GLN A 193 24.73 -3.14 -7.95
N LYS A 194 25.22 -4.33 -7.64
CA LYS A 194 25.20 -4.90 -6.28
C LYS A 194 26.27 -4.25 -5.41
N GLY A 195 26.21 -4.49 -4.09
CA GLY A 195 27.27 -4.10 -3.17
C GLY A 195 26.95 -2.91 -2.25
N ALA A 196 25.72 -2.39 -2.27
CA ALA A 196 25.30 -1.27 -1.41
C ALA A 196 25.59 -1.48 0.09
N PHE A 197 25.64 -2.72 0.53
CA PHE A 197 25.85 -3.08 1.95
C PHE A 197 27.23 -3.67 2.24
N ASP A 198 28.08 -3.92 1.24
CA ASP A 198 29.32 -4.66 1.40
C ASP A 198 30.26 -4.03 2.44
N GLN A 199 30.44 -2.72 2.39
CA GLN A 199 31.25 -2.01 3.37
C GLN A 199 30.64 -2.04 4.78
N ALA A 200 29.34 -1.79 4.89
CA ALA A 200 28.66 -1.73 6.20
C ALA A 200 28.55 -3.10 6.89
N LEU A 201 28.51 -4.18 6.08
CA LEU A 201 28.48 -5.56 6.59
C LEU A 201 29.87 -6.15 6.76
N ASN A 202 30.94 -5.47 6.35
CA ASN A 202 32.29 -6.05 6.19
C ASN A 202 32.24 -7.34 5.36
N ARG A 203 31.43 -7.36 4.30
CA ARG A 203 31.21 -8.54 3.46
C ARG A 203 32.51 -8.92 2.74
N THR A 204 32.97 -10.13 3.01
CA THR A 204 34.25 -10.63 2.48
C THR A 204 34.08 -11.57 1.29
N SER A 205 32.88 -12.12 1.10
CA SER A 205 32.56 -12.98 -0.04
C SER A 205 31.24 -12.56 -0.67
N ALA A 206 31.20 -12.59 -1.99
CA ALA A 206 29.96 -12.42 -2.76
C ALA A 206 28.99 -13.61 -2.57
N ASP A 207 29.49 -14.74 -2.06
CA ASP A 207 28.69 -15.95 -1.81
C ASP A 207 27.84 -15.88 -0.53
N ASP A 208 28.11 -14.89 0.34
CA ASP A 208 27.29 -14.67 1.54
C ASP A 208 26.04 -13.87 1.19
N PRO A 209 24.84 -14.48 1.19
CA PRO A 209 23.64 -13.82 0.73
C PRO A 209 23.17 -12.73 1.69
N VAL A 210 22.53 -11.69 1.14
CA VAL A 210 21.91 -10.59 1.87
C VAL A 210 20.38 -10.75 1.82
N PHE A 211 19.77 -10.92 3.01
CA PHE A 211 18.32 -10.96 3.21
C PHE A 211 17.84 -9.59 3.67
N LEU A 212 16.95 -8.98 2.88
CA LEU A 212 16.52 -7.60 3.07
C LEU A 212 15.06 -7.53 3.51
N TYR A 213 14.77 -6.70 4.49
CA TYR A 213 13.45 -6.15 4.77
C TYR A 213 13.44 -4.65 4.49
N VAL A 214 12.38 -4.17 3.86
CA VAL A 214 12.12 -2.73 3.67
C VAL A 214 10.72 -2.40 4.18
N GLY A 215 10.61 -1.36 5.01
CA GLY A 215 9.32 -0.89 5.50
C GLY A 215 9.36 -0.26 6.89
N ARG A 216 8.18 0.09 7.41
CA ARG A 216 8.05 0.63 8.77
C ARG A 216 8.48 -0.41 9.82
N VAL A 217 9.20 0.04 10.83
CA VAL A 217 9.67 -0.82 11.93
C VAL A 217 8.64 -0.76 13.07
N THR A 218 7.54 -1.50 12.90
CA THR A 218 6.37 -1.50 13.78
C THR A 218 5.91 -2.92 14.11
N VAL A 219 5.08 -3.08 15.14
CA VAL A 219 4.61 -4.40 15.63
C VAL A 219 3.87 -5.17 14.54
N GLU A 220 3.00 -4.50 13.80
CA GLU A 220 2.18 -5.11 12.73
C GLU A 220 3.01 -5.65 11.57
N LYS A 221 4.25 -5.19 11.40
CA LYS A 221 5.17 -5.69 10.36
C LYS A 221 5.92 -6.96 10.76
N ASN A 222 5.78 -7.40 12.01
CA ASN A 222 6.25 -8.71 12.48
C ASN A 222 7.76 -8.98 12.22
N LEU A 223 8.61 -7.95 12.38
CA LEU A 223 10.04 -8.06 12.04
C LEU A 223 10.75 -9.17 12.82
N THR A 224 10.30 -9.48 14.04
CA THR A 224 10.89 -10.56 14.85
C THR A 224 10.81 -11.89 14.13
N ALA A 225 9.76 -12.18 13.38
CA ALA A 225 9.66 -13.39 12.58
C ALA A 225 10.75 -13.50 11.50
N PHE A 226 11.29 -12.39 11.00
CA PHE A 226 12.44 -12.38 10.10
C PHE A 226 13.77 -12.40 10.87
N LEU A 227 13.85 -11.61 11.94
CA LEU A 227 15.10 -11.41 12.66
C LEU A 227 15.54 -12.67 13.44
N ASP A 228 14.59 -13.47 13.91
CA ASP A 228 14.83 -14.72 14.62
C ASP A 228 15.18 -15.90 13.69
N LEU A 229 15.08 -15.76 12.35
CA LEU A 229 15.40 -16.84 11.40
C LEU A 229 16.88 -17.21 11.46
N ASP A 230 17.18 -18.50 11.33
CA ASP A 230 18.52 -19.01 11.05
C ASP A 230 18.74 -19.04 9.53
N LEU A 231 19.46 -18.04 9.02
CA LEU A 231 19.74 -17.86 7.59
C LEU A 231 21.24 -17.79 7.34
N PRO A 232 21.74 -18.33 6.23
CA PRO A 232 23.13 -18.13 5.84
C PRO A 232 23.33 -16.67 5.39
N GLY A 233 24.41 -16.01 5.84
CA GLY A 233 24.73 -14.65 5.44
C GLY A 233 24.12 -13.56 6.31
N TYR A 234 23.76 -12.44 5.71
CA TYR A 234 23.45 -11.19 6.41
C TYR A 234 21.96 -10.83 6.38
N LYS A 235 21.50 -10.22 7.47
CA LYS A 235 20.14 -9.64 7.56
C LYS A 235 20.26 -8.12 7.55
N VAL A 236 19.45 -7.47 6.73
CA VAL A 236 19.38 -6.01 6.61
C VAL A 236 17.94 -5.54 6.77
N VAL A 237 17.76 -4.51 7.57
CA VAL A 237 16.46 -3.84 7.78
C VAL A 237 16.59 -2.39 7.32
N VAL A 238 15.82 -2.01 6.29
CA VAL A 238 15.78 -0.64 5.80
C VAL A 238 14.44 -0.02 6.17
N GLY A 239 14.49 1.00 7.02
CA GLY A 239 13.32 1.74 7.45
C GLY A 239 13.41 2.27 8.87
N ASP A 240 12.36 2.97 9.27
CA ASP A 240 12.24 3.58 10.59
C ASP A 240 10.89 3.25 11.25
N GLY A 241 10.81 3.47 12.54
CA GLY A 241 9.60 3.25 13.32
C GLY A 241 9.85 3.03 14.82
N PRO A 242 8.79 2.97 15.62
CA PRO A 242 8.87 2.95 17.07
C PRO A 242 9.64 1.75 17.65
N GLN A 243 9.72 0.63 16.93
CA GLN A 243 10.47 -0.54 17.42
C GLN A 243 11.95 -0.53 17.03
N ARG A 244 12.41 0.39 16.15
CA ARG A 244 13.78 0.37 15.62
C ARG A 244 14.84 0.35 16.72
N ALA A 245 14.77 1.26 17.69
CA ALA A 245 15.76 1.36 18.75
C ALA A 245 15.83 0.11 19.63
N SER A 246 14.71 -0.54 19.91
CA SER A 246 14.66 -1.77 20.70
C SER A 246 15.19 -2.98 19.91
N LEU A 247 14.87 -3.06 18.61
CA LEU A 247 15.35 -4.15 17.75
C LEU A 247 16.85 -4.06 17.49
N ILE A 248 17.42 -2.88 17.31
CA ILE A 248 18.89 -2.70 17.21
C ILE A 248 19.60 -3.27 18.45
N LYS A 249 19.07 -3.00 19.65
CA LYS A 249 19.66 -3.54 20.88
C LYS A 249 19.54 -5.06 20.98
N ARG A 250 18.42 -5.62 20.51
CA ARG A 250 18.15 -7.07 20.59
C ARG A 250 18.92 -7.86 19.52
N TYR A 251 19.17 -7.26 18.36
CA TYR A 251 19.81 -7.92 17.20
C TYR A 251 21.05 -7.14 16.75
N PRO A 252 22.15 -7.16 17.51
CA PRO A 252 23.34 -6.36 17.22
C PRO A 252 24.09 -6.76 15.93
N ASN A 253 23.84 -7.97 15.43
CA ASN A 253 24.44 -8.49 14.18
C ASN A 253 23.59 -8.17 12.93
N VAL A 254 22.49 -7.44 13.06
CA VAL A 254 21.62 -7.03 11.95
C VAL A 254 21.95 -5.59 11.57
N LEU A 255 22.12 -5.32 10.29
CA LEU A 255 22.29 -3.96 9.79
C LEU A 255 20.92 -3.25 9.72
N PHE A 256 20.78 -2.14 10.45
CA PHE A 256 19.61 -1.25 10.36
C PHE A 256 19.99 0.04 9.66
N HIS A 257 19.36 0.30 8.53
CA HIS A 257 19.60 1.44 7.66
C HIS A 257 18.33 2.28 7.45
N ILE A 258 18.49 3.56 7.09
CA ILE A 258 17.41 4.45 6.69
C ILE A 258 17.76 5.02 5.32
N ALA A 259 17.00 4.66 4.30
CA ALA A 259 17.19 5.19 2.95
C ALA A 259 16.58 6.60 2.81
N ASN A 260 17.34 7.52 2.21
CA ASN A 260 16.95 8.92 1.97
C ASN A 260 16.56 9.13 0.50
N GLY A 261 15.35 8.72 0.15
CA GLY A 261 14.83 8.83 -1.20
C GLY A 261 14.90 7.54 -2.00
N ASP A 262 14.40 7.61 -3.22
CA ASP A 262 14.18 6.44 -4.05
C ASP A 262 15.46 5.86 -4.64
N ASP A 263 16.47 6.71 -4.92
CA ASP A 263 17.75 6.23 -5.43
C ASP A 263 18.51 5.38 -4.41
N GLU A 264 18.58 5.84 -3.15
CA GLU A 264 19.21 5.07 -2.09
C GLU A 264 18.41 3.81 -1.77
N LEU A 265 17.07 3.90 -1.82
CA LEU A 265 16.20 2.74 -1.62
C LEU A 265 16.38 1.71 -2.76
N ARG A 266 16.51 2.13 -4.02
CA ARG A 266 16.85 1.26 -5.15
C ARG A 266 18.18 0.56 -4.91
N GLN A 267 19.21 1.29 -4.46
CA GLN A 267 20.51 0.70 -4.14
C GLN A 267 20.38 -0.35 -3.02
N CYS A 268 19.54 -0.09 -2.01
CA CYS A 268 19.26 -1.07 -0.96
C CYS A 268 18.64 -2.36 -1.54
N TYR A 269 17.66 -2.26 -2.44
CA TYR A 269 17.10 -3.45 -3.09
C TYR A 269 18.17 -4.18 -3.91
N ASN A 270 18.94 -3.46 -4.74
CA ASN A 270 19.99 -4.08 -5.56
C ASN A 270 21.14 -4.70 -4.75
N GLY A 271 21.32 -4.27 -3.49
CA GLY A 271 22.29 -4.88 -2.57
C GLY A 271 21.83 -6.20 -1.95
N ALA A 272 20.61 -6.64 -2.23
CA ALA A 272 20.03 -7.84 -1.64
C ALA A 272 19.96 -9.01 -2.64
N ASP A 273 19.93 -10.23 -2.08
CA ASP A 273 19.72 -11.47 -2.85
C ASP A 273 18.28 -12.00 -2.65
N VAL A 274 17.64 -11.74 -1.50
CA VAL A 274 16.25 -12.08 -1.23
C VAL A 274 15.58 -10.96 -0.44
N PHE A 275 14.40 -10.56 -0.86
CA PHE A 275 13.52 -9.69 -0.09
C PHE A 275 12.61 -10.51 0.81
N VAL A 276 12.71 -10.34 2.13
CA VAL A 276 11.90 -11.07 3.11
C VAL A 276 10.76 -10.18 3.60
N PHE A 277 9.52 -10.64 3.42
CA PHE A 277 8.31 -9.95 3.82
C PHE A 277 7.58 -10.69 4.96
N PRO A 278 7.87 -10.37 6.22
CA PRO A 278 7.36 -11.11 7.38
C PRO A 278 5.97 -10.65 7.84
N SER A 279 5.38 -9.63 7.21
CA SER A 279 4.07 -9.12 7.58
C SER A 279 2.95 -10.10 7.24
N ARG A 280 1.93 -10.16 8.11
CA ARG A 280 0.73 -10.99 7.90
C ARG A 280 -0.54 -10.17 7.66
N THR A 281 -0.46 -8.83 7.71
CA THR A 281 -1.65 -7.96 7.75
C THR A 281 -1.66 -6.87 6.67
N ASP A 282 -0.72 -6.89 5.74
CA ASP A 282 -0.70 -5.92 4.65
C ASP A 282 -1.81 -6.18 3.63
N THR A 283 -2.37 -5.11 3.07
CA THR A 283 -3.40 -5.20 2.04
C THR A 283 -2.84 -5.54 0.66
N PHE A 284 -1.60 -5.11 0.37
CA PHE A 284 -0.93 -5.37 -0.90
C PHE A 284 0.59 -5.57 -0.71
N GLY A 285 1.33 -4.53 -0.33
CA GLY A 285 2.78 -4.59 -0.10
C GLY A 285 3.61 -4.13 -1.31
N LEU A 286 3.55 -2.83 -1.61
CA LEU A 286 4.32 -2.19 -2.70
C LEU A 286 5.80 -2.52 -2.70
N VAL A 287 6.40 -2.63 -1.51
CA VAL A 287 7.83 -2.95 -1.33
C VAL A 287 8.23 -4.28 -1.96
N MET A 288 7.30 -5.23 -2.12
CA MET A 288 7.54 -6.47 -2.84
C MET A 288 7.67 -6.21 -4.35
N LEU A 289 6.81 -5.36 -4.92
CA LEU A 289 6.92 -4.97 -6.33
C LEU A 289 8.20 -4.19 -6.61
N GLU A 290 8.62 -3.34 -5.67
CA GLU A 290 9.88 -2.59 -5.77
C GLU A 290 11.09 -3.54 -5.77
N ALA A 291 11.10 -4.55 -4.88
CA ALA A 291 12.10 -5.60 -4.84
C ALA A 291 12.14 -6.39 -6.17
N LEU A 292 10.97 -6.87 -6.63
CA LEU A 292 10.84 -7.60 -7.90
C LEU A 292 11.29 -6.74 -9.10
N ALA A 293 10.97 -5.44 -9.10
CA ALA A 293 11.42 -4.51 -10.14
C ALA A 293 12.93 -4.34 -10.18
N CYS A 294 13.61 -4.48 -9.04
CA CYS A 294 15.08 -4.54 -8.94
C CYS A 294 15.65 -5.95 -9.22
N GLY A 295 14.81 -6.92 -9.58
CA GLY A 295 15.24 -8.30 -9.83
C GLY A 295 15.48 -9.12 -8.57
N VAL A 296 14.93 -8.70 -7.42
CA VAL A 296 15.12 -9.37 -6.13
C VAL A 296 13.89 -10.23 -5.81
N PRO A 297 14.05 -11.56 -5.68
CA PRO A 297 12.94 -12.46 -5.39
C PRO A 297 12.40 -12.27 -3.96
N VAL A 298 11.12 -12.61 -3.77
CA VAL A 298 10.39 -12.42 -2.52
C VAL A 298 10.27 -13.73 -1.73
N ALA A 299 10.48 -13.66 -0.42
CA ALA A 299 10.13 -14.70 0.53
C ALA A 299 9.08 -14.17 1.51
N ALA A 300 7.92 -14.82 1.64
CA ALA A 300 6.83 -14.32 2.46
C ALA A 300 5.94 -15.43 3.03
N PHE A 301 5.11 -15.07 4.00
CA PHE A 301 4.00 -15.93 4.43
C PHE A 301 2.90 -16.00 3.36
N PRO A 302 2.14 -17.11 3.27
CA PRO A 302 1.04 -17.28 2.32
C PRO A 302 -0.22 -16.51 2.78
N VAL A 303 -0.14 -15.20 2.82
CA VAL A 303 -1.23 -14.30 3.25
C VAL A 303 -1.59 -13.30 2.14
N THR A 304 -2.66 -12.55 2.32
CA THR A 304 -3.29 -11.64 1.34
C THR A 304 -2.24 -10.80 0.64
N GLY A 305 -1.54 -9.94 0.91
CA GLY A 305 -0.61 -9.12 0.11
C GLY A 305 0.34 -9.94 -0.77
N PRO A 306 1.17 -10.85 -0.21
CA PRO A 306 2.06 -11.71 -0.99
C PRO A 306 1.35 -12.58 -2.03
N ILE A 307 0.20 -13.15 -1.70
CA ILE A 307 -0.59 -13.95 -2.65
C ILE A 307 -1.01 -13.09 -3.84
N ASP A 308 -1.46 -11.85 -3.59
CA ASP A 308 -1.95 -10.94 -4.62
C ASP A 308 -0.82 -10.33 -5.47
N VAL A 309 0.36 -10.10 -4.89
CA VAL A 309 1.52 -9.59 -5.63
C VAL A 309 2.17 -10.65 -6.50
N LEU A 310 2.33 -11.88 -6.00
CA LEU A 310 2.99 -12.95 -6.75
C LEU A 310 2.06 -13.62 -7.77
N LEU A 311 0.73 -13.58 -7.57
CA LEU A 311 -0.28 -14.11 -8.49
C LEU A 311 0.03 -15.54 -8.96
N ASP A 312 0.05 -15.73 -10.28
CA ASP A 312 0.36 -16.96 -11.00
C ASP A 312 1.87 -17.23 -11.12
N ALA A 313 2.73 -16.28 -10.76
CA ALA A 313 4.19 -16.39 -10.83
C ALA A 313 4.83 -16.89 -9.51
N ARG A 314 4.02 -17.39 -8.57
CA ARG A 314 4.55 -18.08 -7.37
C ARG A 314 5.52 -19.17 -7.79
N ASP A 315 6.55 -19.39 -6.98
CA ASP A 315 7.67 -20.32 -7.24
C ASP A 315 8.60 -19.91 -8.41
N SER A 316 8.28 -18.81 -9.13
CA SER A 316 9.12 -18.26 -10.18
C SER A 316 9.74 -16.89 -9.81
N VAL A 317 9.04 -16.11 -8.99
CA VAL A 317 9.49 -14.76 -8.57
C VAL A 317 9.49 -14.59 -7.05
N GLY A 318 8.93 -15.55 -6.32
CA GLY A 318 8.91 -15.56 -4.86
C GLY A 318 8.36 -16.85 -4.30
N ILE A 319 8.71 -17.14 -3.07
CA ILE A 319 8.31 -18.35 -2.34
C ILE A 319 7.41 -17.98 -1.19
N LEU A 320 6.22 -18.61 -1.14
CA LEU A 320 5.27 -18.47 -0.04
C LEU A 320 5.28 -19.74 0.83
N ASN A 321 5.67 -19.59 2.10
CA ASN A 321 5.68 -20.71 3.04
C ASN A 321 5.40 -20.21 4.48
N GLU A 322 4.72 -21.02 5.29
CA GLU A 322 4.58 -20.78 6.73
C GLU A 322 5.94 -20.89 7.45
N ASP A 323 6.87 -21.70 6.95
CA ASP A 323 8.27 -21.67 7.31
C ASP A 323 8.99 -20.60 6.47
N LEU A 324 9.12 -19.41 7.05
CA LEU A 324 9.74 -18.27 6.38
C LEU A 324 11.24 -18.48 6.12
N ALA A 325 11.93 -19.29 6.93
CA ALA A 325 13.33 -19.64 6.68
C ALA A 325 13.47 -20.52 5.43
N ALA A 326 12.60 -21.52 5.28
CA ALA A 326 12.54 -22.36 4.08
C ALA A 326 12.22 -21.51 2.85
N ALA A 327 11.25 -20.59 2.96
CA ALA A 327 10.93 -19.64 1.87
C ALA A 327 12.14 -18.79 1.46
N ALA A 328 12.84 -18.20 2.44
CA ALA A 328 13.99 -17.35 2.19
C ALA A 328 15.16 -18.11 1.52
N LYS A 329 15.46 -19.32 2.00
CA LYS A 329 16.50 -20.16 1.43
C LYS A 329 16.16 -20.62 0.00
N ALA A 330 14.91 -21.00 -0.25
CA ALA A 330 14.47 -21.42 -1.60
C ALA A 330 14.46 -20.25 -2.59
N ALA A 331 14.14 -19.04 -2.15
CA ALA A 331 14.12 -17.85 -3.00
C ALA A 331 15.49 -17.48 -3.58
N LEU A 332 16.60 -17.88 -2.97
CA LEU A 332 17.97 -17.67 -3.47
C LEU A 332 18.22 -18.25 -4.86
N THR A 333 17.44 -19.26 -5.28
CA THR A 333 17.61 -19.93 -6.57
C THR A 333 16.79 -19.33 -7.71
N LEU A 334 15.97 -18.33 -7.41
CA LEU A 334 15.05 -17.74 -8.39
C LEU A 334 15.78 -16.76 -9.32
N ASN A 335 15.27 -16.64 -10.55
CA ASN A 335 15.91 -15.84 -11.59
C ASN A 335 15.53 -14.36 -11.48
N PRO A 336 16.50 -13.43 -11.29
CA PRO A 336 16.26 -11.99 -11.21
C PRO A 336 15.54 -11.41 -12.43
N ALA A 337 15.82 -11.88 -13.66
CA ALA A 337 15.16 -11.40 -14.86
C ALA A 337 13.67 -11.75 -14.89
N THR A 338 13.29 -12.93 -14.36
CA THR A 338 11.88 -13.30 -14.21
C THR A 338 11.17 -12.42 -13.19
N CYS A 339 11.82 -12.07 -12.07
CA CYS A 339 11.30 -11.13 -11.08
C CYS A 339 11.01 -9.76 -11.71
N ARG A 340 11.97 -9.23 -12.47
CA ARG A 340 11.82 -7.97 -13.20
C ARG A 340 10.66 -8.00 -14.18
N ALA A 341 10.59 -9.01 -15.03
CA ALA A 341 9.51 -9.16 -16.01
C ALA A 341 8.11 -9.26 -15.36
N HIS A 342 8.03 -9.89 -14.19
CA HIS A 342 6.77 -9.93 -13.43
C HIS A 342 6.37 -8.54 -12.92
N ALA A 343 7.30 -7.77 -12.35
CA ALA A 343 7.03 -6.42 -11.85
C ALA A 343 6.55 -5.46 -12.95
N GLU A 344 7.04 -5.60 -14.18
CA GLU A 344 6.66 -4.79 -15.33
C GLU A 344 5.17 -4.93 -15.72
N ARG A 345 4.48 -5.97 -15.23
CA ARG A 345 3.03 -6.14 -15.41
C ARG A 345 2.21 -5.17 -14.55
N PHE A 346 2.83 -4.51 -13.55
CA PHE A 346 2.18 -3.61 -12.61
C PHE A 346 2.47 -2.14 -12.95
N SER A 347 1.87 -1.66 -14.03
CA SER A 347 2.08 -0.31 -14.54
C SER A 347 1.22 0.73 -13.81
N TRP A 348 1.80 1.85 -13.42
CA TRP A 348 1.05 2.99 -12.86
C TRP A 348 0.10 3.62 -13.86
N GLN A 349 0.39 3.55 -15.15
CA GLN A 349 -0.49 4.02 -16.20
C GLN A 349 -1.82 3.24 -16.21
N GLU A 350 -1.75 1.90 -16.14
CA GLU A 350 -2.96 1.06 -16.04
C GLU A 350 -3.71 1.32 -14.72
N VAL A 351 -2.99 1.51 -13.61
CA VAL A 351 -3.56 1.86 -12.29
C VAL A 351 -4.31 3.19 -12.34
N ALA A 352 -3.76 4.22 -13.00
CA ALA A 352 -4.42 5.52 -13.18
C ALA A 352 -5.65 5.40 -14.07
N HIS A 353 -5.60 4.62 -15.12
CA HIS A 353 -6.76 4.34 -15.98
C HIS A 353 -7.89 3.62 -15.21
N GLN A 354 -7.57 2.58 -14.43
CA GLN A 354 -8.54 1.89 -13.56
C GLN A 354 -9.16 2.86 -12.55
N PHE A 355 -8.33 3.71 -11.92
CA PHE A 355 -8.79 4.72 -10.99
C PHE A 355 -9.78 5.70 -11.64
N GLN A 356 -9.43 6.27 -12.80
CA GLN A 356 -10.30 7.20 -13.52
C GLN A 356 -11.62 6.56 -13.94
N SER A 357 -11.59 5.29 -14.35
CA SER A 357 -12.81 4.54 -14.73
C SER A 357 -13.77 4.31 -13.55
N ALA A 358 -13.23 4.30 -12.32
CA ALA A 358 -14.02 4.14 -11.10
C ALA A 358 -14.50 5.46 -10.50
N LEU A 359 -13.96 6.61 -10.95
CA LEU A 359 -14.32 7.92 -10.39
C LEU A 359 -15.78 8.27 -10.70
N ALA A 360 -16.44 8.80 -9.68
CA ALA A 360 -17.74 9.46 -9.85
C ALA A 360 -17.51 10.94 -10.16
N ARG A 361 -17.92 11.38 -11.35
CA ARG A 361 -17.80 12.76 -11.81
C ARG A 361 -19.11 13.53 -11.59
N PHE A 362 -19.04 14.87 -11.49
CA PHE A 362 -20.21 15.74 -11.30
C PHE A 362 -20.00 17.15 -11.86
#